data_ddc84412f1ecf3734e7c4f622782e394
#
_entry.id   ddc84412f1ecf3734e7c4f622782e394
#
_cell.length_a   1.000
_cell.length_b   1.000
_cell.length_c   1.000
_cell.angle_alpha   90.00
_cell.angle_beta   90.00
_cell.angle_gamma   90.00
#
_symmetry.space_group_name_H-M   'P 1'
#
loop_
_entity.id
_entity.type
_entity.pdbx_description
1 polymer ?
#
loop_
_entity_poly.entity_id
_entity_poly.type
_entity_poly.pdbx_seq_one_letter_code
_entity_poly.pdbx_strand_id
1 'polypeptide(L)'
;MRRVVLIALAAAAASLGLPAAAWAHAALLQTTPVASRIVNTPPKQVLLRYSEAVEPRFAIVSVTNAAGDKETTGAPSRSPANADTLVVPLKKLAEGWYLVYWRVISVDGHPVRALSRSRLGRTQVPRRSS
;
A
#
# COMPACT_ATOMS: atom_id res chain seq x y z
N MET A 1 -36.77 -42.94 11.51
CA MET A 1 -35.37 -42.68 11.90
C MET A 1 -34.41 -42.53 10.71
N ARG A 2 -34.46 -43.39 9.72
CA ARG A 2 -33.57 -43.25 8.52
C ARG A 2 -33.73 -41.92 7.77
N ARG A 3 -34.94 -41.40 7.63
CA ARG A 3 -35.21 -40.12 6.92
C ARG A 3 -34.67 -38.91 7.68
N VAL A 4 -34.71 -38.92 9.01
CA VAL A 4 -34.22 -37.84 9.86
C VAL A 4 -32.67 -37.77 9.81
N VAL A 5 -32.01 -38.94 9.80
CA VAL A 5 -30.56 -39.06 9.70
C VAL A 5 -30.06 -38.58 8.33
N LEU A 6 -30.78 -38.89 7.24
CA LEU A 6 -30.45 -38.42 5.90
C LEU A 6 -30.61 -36.89 5.73
N ILE A 7 -31.62 -36.31 6.35
CA ILE A 7 -31.84 -34.86 6.34
C ILE A 7 -30.75 -34.14 7.15
N ALA A 8 -30.36 -34.72 8.32
CA ALA A 8 -29.29 -34.16 9.14
C ALA A 8 -27.93 -34.24 8.45
N LEU A 9 -27.63 -35.31 7.73
CA LEU A 9 -26.42 -35.47 6.91
C LEU A 9 -26.39 -34.50 5.72
N ALA A 10 -27.53 -34.30 5.06
CA ALA A 10 -27.63 -33.32 3.95
C ALA A 10 -27.46 -31.88 4.43
N ALA A 11 -28.01 -31.53 5.60
CA ALA A 11 -27.83 -30.21 6.22
C ALA A 11 -26.38 -29.98 6.67
N ALA A 12 -25.70 -30.98 7.20
CA ALA A 12 -24.28 -30.91 7.57
C ALA A 12 -23.36 -30.77 6.33
N ALA A 13 -23.67 -31.44 5.23
CA ALA A 13 -22.94 -31.33 3.98
C ALA A 13 -23.13 -29.93 3.31
N ALA A 14 -24.32 -29.34 3.43
CA ALA A 14 -24.62 -28.02 2.94
C ALA A 14 -23.88 -26.91 3.70
N SER A 15 -23.59 -27.10 4.99
CA SER A 15 -22.83 -26.13 5.80
C SER A 15 -21.32 -26.14 5.55
N LEU A 16 -20.80 -27.23 4.97
CA LEU A 16 -19.38 -27.35 4.60
C LEU A 16 -19.06 -26.72 3.22
N GLY A 17 -20.07 -26.33 2.46
CA GLY A 17 -19.94 -25.82 1.10
C GLY A 17 -20.06 -24.31 0.93
N LEU A 18 -20.13 -23.52 2.02
CA LEU A 18 -20.10 -22.08 1.92
C LEU A 18 -18.64 -21.64 1.65
N PRO A 19 -18.33 -21.04 0.47
CA PRO A 19 -17.03 -20.46 0.27
C PRO A 19 -16.85 -19.39 1.34
N ALA A 20 -15.86 -19.53 2.20
CA ALA A 20 -15.38 -18.43 3.00
C ALA A 20 -15.07 -17.30 1.99
N ALA A 21 -15.72 -16.14 2.13
CA ALA A 21 -15.43 -15.00 1.31
C ALA A 21 -13.95 -14.66 1.52
N ALA A 22 -13.09 -15.14 0.62
CA ALA A 22 -11.69 -14.80 0.61
C ALA A 22 -11.58 -13.33 0.27
N TRP A 23 -11.16 -12.52 1.22
CA TRP A 23 -10.84 -11.11 0.99
C TRP A 23 -9.55 -11.06 0.16
N ALA A 24 -9.70 -11.06 -1.16
CA ALA A 24 -8.60 -11.12 -2.12
C ALA A 24 -8.15 -9.72 -2.58
N HIS A 25 -8.42 -8.67 -1.79
CA HIS A 25 -7.97 -7.32 -2.10
C HIS A 25 -6.68 -7.01 -1.36
N ALA A 26 -5.64 -6.66 -2.12
CA ALA A 26 -4.40 -6.15 -1.56
C ALA A 26 -4.66 -4.87 -0.78
N ALA A 27 -4.48 -4.90 0.53
CA ALA A 27 -4.59 -3.72 1.38
C ALA A 27 -3.20 -3.15 1.63
N LEU A 28 -3.04 -1.84 1.51
CA LEU A 28 -1.82 -1.17 1.92
C LEU A 28 -1.75 -1.16 3.46
N LEU A 29 -0.74 -1.83 4.01
CA LEU A 29 -0.53 -1.94 5.45
C LEU A 29 0.38 -0.87 6.00
N GLN A 30 1.40 -0.48 5.23
CA GLN A 30 2.44 0.45 5.68
C GLN A 30 3.08 1.17 4.51
N THR A 31 3.40 2.43 4.71
CA THR A 31 4.29 3.21 3.85
C THR A 31 5.54 3.61 4.59
N THR A 32 6.68 3.66 3.91
CA THR A 32 7.92 4.21 4.44
C THR A 32 8.48 5.21 3.42
N PRO A 33 8.55 6.50 3.71
CA PRO A 33 8.12 7.20 4.94
C PRO A 33 6.63 7.05 5.25
N VAL A 34 6.26 7.16 6.53
CA VAL A 34 4.86 7.08 6.97
C VAL A 34 4.06 8.24 6.37
N ALA A 35 2.92 7.93 5.76
CA ALA A 35 2.02 8.91 5.18
C ALA A 35 1.55 9.96 6.20
N SER A 36 1.33 11.18 5.73
CA SER A 36 0.80 12.32 6.52
C SER A 36 1.70 12.77 7.67
N ARG A 37 2.99 12.41 7.66
CA ARG A 37 3.97 12.86 8.65
C ARG A 37 4.97 13.84 8.05
N ILE A 38 5.61 14.60 8.95
CA ILE A 38 6.78 15.41 8.62
C ILE A 38 8.00 14.50 8.67
N VAL A 39 8.74 14.46 7.57
CA VAL A 39 9.97 13.69 7.44
C VAL A 39 11.16 14.66 7.50
N ASN A 40 12.08 14.47 8.42
CA ASN A 40 13.22 15.39 8.64
C ASN A 40 14.44 15.05 7.76
N THR A 41 14.50 13.83 7.24
CA THR A 41 15.60 13.38 6.37
C THR A 41 15.02 12.98 5.02
N PRO A 42 15.60 13.44 3.89
CA PRO A 42 15.12 13.08 2.57
C PRO A 42 15.18 11.56 2.36
N PRO A 43 14.06 10.90 2.06
CA PRO A 43 14.07 9.49 1.72
C PRO A 43 14.68 9.28 0.33
N LYS A 44 15.39 8.18 0.15
CA LYS A 44 15.93 7.78 -1.16
C LYS A 44 14.96 6.92 -1.96
N GLN A 45 13.92 6.41 -1.30
CA GLN A 45 12.92 5.53 -1.88
C GLN A 45 11.62 5.57 -1.08
N VAL A 46 10.56 5.16 -1.72
CA VAL A 46 9.28 4.86 -1.06
C VAL A 46 9.12 3.36 -0.98
N LEU A 47 8.73 2.85 0.18
CA LEU A 47 8.35 1.46 0.39
C LEU A 47 6.83 1.41 0.61
N LEU A 48 6.16 0.50 -0.11
CA LEU A 48 4.73 0.25 0.02
C LEU A 48 4.54 -1.22 0.35
N ARG A 49 4.14 -1.51 1.57
CA ARG A 49 3.86 -2.86 2.03
C ARG A 49 2.36 -3.16 1.98
N TYR A 50 2.02 -4.26 1.36
CA TYR A 50 0.65 -4.73 1.18
C TYR A 50 0.35 -5.98 2.01
N SER A 51 -0.93 -6.32 2.14
CA SER A 51 -1.39 -7.54 2.82
C SER A 51 -1.07 -8.83 2.08
N GLU A 52 -0.74 -8.71 0.79
CA GLU A 52 -0.37 -9.82 -0.09
C GLU A 52 0.66 -9.35 -1.12
N ALA A 53 1.31 -10.29 -1.81
CA ALA A 53 2.22 -9.97 -2.90
C ALA A 53 1.44 -9.30 -4.04
N VAL A 54 1.99 -8.21 -4.56
CA VAL A 54 1.46 -7.48 -5.72
C VAL A 54 2.47 -7.55 -6.87
N GLU A 55 1.97 -7.53 -8.10
CA GLU A 55 2.82 -7.62 -9.28
C GLU A 55 3.36 -6.23 -9.66
N PRO A 56 4.68 -6.00 -9.58
CA PRO A 56 5.26 -4.68 -9.86
C PRO A 56 4.98 -4.16 -11.27
N ARG A 57 4.86 -5.04 -12.26
CA ARG A 57 4.59 -4.65 -13.66
C ARG A 57 3.25 -3.94 -13.83
N PHE A 58 2.29 -4.22 -12.96
CA PHE A 58 0.96 -3.60 -12.99
C PHE A 58 0.81 -2.50 -11.95
N ALA A 59 1.86 -2.21 -11.19
CA ALA A 59 1.87 -1.14 -10.21
C ALA A 59 2.20 0.19 -10.86
N ILE A 60 1.48 1.22 -10.47
CA ILE A 60 1.78 2.62 -10.78
C ILE A 60 2.02 3.31 -9.46
N VAL A 61 3.18 3.90 -9.31
CA VAL A 61 3.51 4.74 -8.15
C VAL A 61 4.09 6.04 -8.66
N SER A 62 3.49 7.14 -8.25
CA SER A 62 3.89 8.48 -8.62
C SER A 62 4.15 9.31 -7.38
N VAL A 63 5.32 9.92 -7.31
CA VAL A 63 5.64 10.93 -6.30
C VAL A 63 5.88 12.24 -7.02
N THR A 64 5.11 13.25 -6.67
CA THR A 64 5.19 14.59 -7.26
C THR A 64 5.40 15.65 -6.19
N ASN A 65 6.17 16.69 -6.54
CA ASN A 65 6.35 17.85 -5.68
C ASN A 65 5.16 18.83 -5.78
N ALA A 66 5.22 19.93 -5.05
CA ALA A 66 4.14 20.93 -5.05
C ALA A 66 3.94 21.61 -6.42
N ALA A 67 4.94 21.64 -7.28
CA ALA A 67 4.85 22.15 -8.65
C ALA A 67 4.29 21.10 -9.64
N GLY A 68 4.07 19.85 -9.20
CA GLY A 68 3.58 18.77 -10.04
C GLY A 68 4.69 18.00 -10.77
N ASP A 69 5.95 18.26 -10.48
CA ASP A 69 7.08 17.56 -11.10
C ASP A 69 7.23 16.15 -10.51
N LYS A 70 7.56 15.21 -11.38
CA LYS A 70 7.79 13.82 -11.01
C LYS A 70 9.14 13.65 -10.32
N GLU A 71 9.12 13.02 -9.15
CA GLU A 71 10.28 12.81 -8.29
C GLU A 71 10.76 11.34 -8.23
N THR A 72 10.11 10.44 -8.94
CA THR A 72 10.56 9.05 -9.05
C THR A 72 11.61 8.91 -10.14
N THR A 73 12.64 8.07 -9.90
CA THR A 73 13.73 7.82 -10.86
C THR A 73 13.59 6.50 -11.61
N GLY A 74 12.67 5.63 -11.21
CA GLY A 74 12.48 4.34 -11.84
C GLY A 74 11.11 3.75 -11.54
N ALA A 75 10.81 2.65 -12.22
CA ALA A 75 9.59 1.89 -12.01
C ALA A 75 9.57 1.20 -10.65
N PRO A 76 8.37 0.89 -10.10
CA PRO A 76 8.26 0.06 -8.92
C PRO A 76 8.90 -1.31 -9.13
N SER A 77 9.58 -1.81 -8.13
CA SER A 77 10.16 -3.15 -8.09
C SER A 77 9.80 -3.86 -6.81
N ARG A 78 9.91 -5.18 -6.79
CA ARG A 78 9.68 -5.96 -5.58
C ARG A 78 10.88 -5.87 -4.66
N SER A 79 10.64 -5.69 -3.36
CA SER A 79 11.72 -5.73 -2.37
C SER A 79 12.39 -7.11 -2.36
N PRO A 80 13.74 -7.18 -2.33
CA PRO A 80 14.45 -8.45 -2.18
C PRO A 80 14.15 -9.16 -0.85
N ALA A 81 13.79 -8.39 0.18
CA ALA A 81 13.52 -8.92 1.51
C ALA A 81 12.08 -9.45 1.67
N ASN A 82 11.10 -8.80 1.01
CA ASN A 82 9.68 -9.11 1.20
C ASN A 82 8.91 -9.03 -0.13
N ALA A 83 8.26 -10.12 -0.52
CA ALA A 83 7.48 -10.21 -1.74
C ALA A 83 6.21 -9.33 -1.73
N ASP A 84 5.74 -8.91 -0.55
CA ASP A 84 4.58 -8.06 -0.33
C ASP A 84 4.90 -6.55 -0.37
N THR A 85 6.16 -6.20 -0.58
CA THR A 85 6.65 -4.82 -0.52
C THR A 85 7.17 -4.34 -1.87
N LEU A 86 6.63 -3.22 -2.34
CA LEU A 86 7.16 -2.50 -3.50
C LEU A 86 8.17 -1.45 -3.07
N VAL A 87 9.22 -1.30 -3.87
CA VAL A 87 10.27 -0.29 -3.73
C VAL A 87 10.21 0.65 -4.92
N VAL A 88 10.19 1.95 -4.65
CA VAL A 88 10.17 3.00 -5.68
C VAL A 88 11.29 3.98 -5.41
N PRO A 89 12.30 4.06 -6.28
CA PRO A 89 13.42 4.97 -6.08
C PRO A 89 13.02 6.43 -6.36
N LEU A 90 13.62 7.34 -5.61
CA LEU A 90 13.37 8.77 -5.68
C LEU A 90 14.61 9.54 -6.11
N LYS A 91 14.40 10.69 -6.75
CA LYS A 91 15.41 11.72 -6.89
C LYS A 91 15.78 12.28 -5.52
N LYS A 92 16.85 13.08 -5.46
CA LYS A 92 17.16 13.86 -4.26
C LYS A 92 16.04 14.90 -4.04
N LEU A 93 15.31 14.76 -2.94
CA LEU A 93 14.18 15.62 -2.63
C LEU A 93 14.63 16.89 -1.90
N ALA A 94 14.05 18.02 -2.27
CA ALA A 94 14.13 19.26 -1.52
C ALA A 94 13.07 19.33 -0.43
N GLU A 95 13.18 20.27 0.51
CA GLU A 95 12.12 20.53 1.48
C GLU A 95 10.84 20.97 0.76
N GLY A 96 9.71 20.49 1.25
CA GLY A 96 8.41 20.84 0.68
C GLY A 96 7.36 19.73 0.83
N TRP A 97 6.25 19.93 0.16
CA TRP A 97 5.15 19.00 0.12
C TRP A 97 5.26 18.07 -1.07
N TYR A 98 4.88 16.81 -0.85
CA TYR A 98 4.87 15.75 -1.85
C TYR A 98 3.56 15.00 -1.81
N LEU A 99 3.07 14.62 -3.00
CA LEU A 99 1.94 13.73 -3.19
C LEU A 99 2.45 12.37 -3.63
N VAL A 100 2.01 11.33 -2.97
CA VAL A 100 2.26 9.94 -3.35
C VAL A 100 0.94 9.34 -3.82
N TYR A 101 0.86 9.06 -5.10
CA TYR A 101 -0.23 8.30 -5.69
C TYR A 101 0.26 6.88 -5.97
N TRP A 102 -0.57 5.91 -5.66
CA TRP A 102 -0.29 4.54 -6.03
C TRP A 102 -1.54 3.81 -6.48
N ARG A 103 -1.35 2.88 -7.40
CA ARG A 103 -2.34 1.93 -7.89
C ARG A 103 -1.66 0.59 -8.08
N VAL A 104 -2.23 -0.45 -7.53
CA VAL A 104 -1.80 -1.84 -7.70
C VAL A 104 -2.97 -2.69 -8.16
N ILE A 105 -2.67 -3.84 -8.74
CA ILE A 105 -3.66 -4.85 -9.05
C ILE A 105 -3.52 -5.97 -8.03
N SER A 106 -4.60 -6.28 -7.32
CA SER A 106 -4.65 -7.40 -6.39
C SER A 106 -4.69 -8.74 -7.13
N VAL A 107 -4.44 -9.84 -6.41
CA VAL A 107 -4.42 -11.20 -6.99
C VAL A 107 -5.72 -11.55 -7.70
N ASP A 108 -6.85 -11.04 -7.24
CA ASP A 108 -8.17 -11.24 -7.87
C ASP A 108 -8.44 -10.33 -9.09
N GLY A 109 -7.45 -9.53 -9.51
CA GLY A 109 -7.54 -8.65 -10.67
C GLY A 109 -8.17 -7.29 -10.43
N HIS A 110 -8.55 -6.95 -9.20
CA HIS A 110 -9.14 -5.65 -8.90
C HIS A 110 -8.08 -4.57 -8.64
N PRO A 111 -8.24 -3.37 -9.22
CA PRO A 111 -7.35 -2.26 -8.94
C PRO A 111 -7.62 -1.67 -7.55
N VAL A 112 -6.55 -1.48 -6.79
CA VAL A 112 -6.56 -0.78 -5.51
C VAL A 112 -5.67 0.46 -5.64
N ARG A 113 -6.19 1.61 -5.23
CA ARG A 113 -5.51 2.90 -5.40
C ARG A 113 -5.76 3.82 -4.21
N ALA A 114 -4.78 4.65 -3.92
CA ALA A 114 -4.93 5.75 -2.97
C ALA A 114 -3.95 6.89 -3.25
N LEU A 115 -4.19 7.98 -2.54
CA LEU A 115 -3.37 9.17 -2.56
C LEU A 115 -3.00 9.52 -1.13
N SER A 116 -1.73 9.77 -0.88
CA SER A 116 -1.25 10.29 0.41
C SER A 116 -0.38 11.52 0.20
N ARG A 117 -0.27 12.34 1.24
CA ARG A 117 0.54 13.54 1.24
C ARG A 117 1.56 13.47 2.38
N SER A 118 2.78 13.90 2.10
CA SER A 118 3.85 13.98 3.08
C SER A 118 4.62 15.28 2.93
N ARG A 119 5.18 15.77 4.02
CA ARG A 119 6.03 16.95 4.02
C ARG A 119 7.46 16.56 4.40
N LEU A 120 8.41 17.02 3.60
CA LEU A 120 9.82 16.97 3.91
C LEU A 120 10.26 18.35 4.42
N GLY A 121 10.87 18.39 5.60
CA GLY A 121 11.37 19.63 6.19
C GLY A 121 11.54 19.52 7.69
N ARG A 122 12.31 20.42 8.26
CA ARG A 122 12.50 20.51 9.70
C ARG A 122 11.23 21.04 10.36
N THR A 123 10.84 20.44 11.47
CA THR A 123 9.87 21.04 12.37
C THR A 123 10.48 22.34 12.92
N GLN A 124 9.95 23.48 12.53
CA GLN A 124 10.32 24.72 13.20
C GLN A 124 9.74 24.66 14.61
N VAL A 125 10.61 24.43 15.58
CA VAL A 125 10.25 24.67 16.98
C VAL A 125 9.98 26.18 17.10
N PRO A 126 8.81 26.61 17.55
CA PRO A 126 8.55 28.02 17.77
C PRO A 126 9.61 28.55 18.74
N ARG A 127 10.42 29.53 18.32
CA ARG A 127 11.29 30.23 19.24
C ARG A 127 10.39 30.95 20.22
N ARG A 128 10.42 30.53 21.47
CA ARG A 128 9.87 31.35 22.56
C ARG A 128 10.66 32.67 22.53
N SER A 129 9.99 33.72 22.17
CA SER A 129 10.49 35.08 22.40
C SER A 129 10.69 35.27 23.90
N SER A 130 11.90 35.51 24.32
CA SER A 130 12.27 35.91 25.65
C SER A 130 11.79 37.34 25.88
#